data_a22f6c93f2f3a629b0c8dbd7fd2e0e16
#
_entry.id   a22f6c93f2f3a629b0c8dbd7fd2e0e16
#
_cell.length_a   1.000
_cell.length_b   1.000
_cell.length_c   1.000
_cell.angle_alpha   90.00
_cell.angle_beta   90.00
_cell.angle_gamma   90.00
#
_symmetry.space_group_name_H-M   'P 1'
#
loop_
_entity.id
_entity.type
_entity.pdbx_description
1 polymer ?
#
loop_
_entity_poly.entity_id
_entity_poly.type
_entity_poly.pdbx_seq_one_letter_code
_entity_poly.pdbx_strand_id
1 'polypeptide(L)'
;ALSVNYDTGPSYRFGPLKVQGSERYDPDGARRLARLPTGAFYDEAQLLDAQLRLASSGYYDAVFLTLDTEGTDPQAAPVVAQLREAKLQKLVFGAGISTDSGPRLSMDHIHNQLPGIGWRAVSKLLLDRETKLASTEWTDLPDENGWRWFASAQAQRETTGDYQVNSARLRSGRSKSGARIDRNYFLQYDYANSQGLNAPPSGTAISMNYGWTGRYFNSTVAPTRGHGLAVELGAGTTLHPDRAAFVRTLVRWQSFIAAGRVQAETGGARNARIALRAEAGAVMARQTAQIPVTQLFLTGGDTTVRGYGYRAIGARTENNL
;
A
#
# COMPACT_ATOMS: atom_id res chain seq x y z
N ALA A 1 58.88 -3.30 -1.50
CA ALA A 1 57.62 -3.51 -0.76
C ALA A 1 56.78 -2.23 -0.90
N LEU A 2 55.58 -2.34 -1.38
CA LEU A 2 54.62 -1.24 -1.44
C LEU A 2 53.87 -1.20 -0.09
N SER A 3 54.00 -0.11 0.66
CA SER A 3 53.24 0.11 1.87
C SER A 3 52.11 1.08 1.55
N VAL A 4 50.85 0.67 1.75
CA VAL A 4 49.69 1.51 1.53
C VAL A 4 49.10 1.82 2.91
N ASN A 5 49.17 3.09 3.30
CA ASN A 5 48.52 3.57 4.52
C ASN A 5 47.18 4.15 4.16
N TYR A 6 46.12 3.64 4.75
CA TYR A 6 44.75 4.18 4.66
C TYR A 6 44.47 5.03 5.88
N ASP A 7 44.13 6.29 5.68
CA ASP A 7 43.51 7.14 6.68
C ASP A 7 42.04 7.20 6.36
N THR A 8 41.20 6.64 7.24
CA THR A 8 39.73 6.61 7.04
C THR A 8 39.05 7.93 7.41
N GLY A 9 39.84 8.91 7.89
CA GLY A 9 39.27 10.14 8.41
C GLY A 9 38.39 9.96 9.67
N PRO A 10 37.76 11.04 10.15
CA PRO A 10 36.89 10.99 11.32
C PRO A 10 35.60 10.20 11.04
N SER A 11 35.11 9.49 12.03
CA SER A 11 33.78 8.88 11.95
C SER A 11 32.70 9.94 12.16
N TYR A 12 31.80 10.06 11.19
CA TYR A 12 30.71 11.02 11.23
C TYR A 12 29.46 10.47 11.91
N ARG A 13 28.67 11.36 12.52
CA ARG A 13 27.30 11.12 13.01
C ARG A 13 26.33 12.01 12.27
N PHE A 14 25.10 11.51 12.05
CA PHE A 14 24.04 12.28 11.46
C PHE A 14 23.66 13.47 12.36
N GLY A 15 23.82 14.67 11.83
CA GLY A 15 23.30 15.91 12.39
C GLY A 15 21.87 16.21 11.92
N PRO A 16 21.45 17.46 12.03
CA PRO A 16 20.10 17.88 11.61
C PRO A 16 19.95 17.82 10.08
N LEU A 17 18.73 17.51 9.62
CA LEU A 17 18.37 17.57 8.19
C LEU A 17 18.09 19.01 7.80
N LYS A 18 18.95 19.59 6.93
CA LYS A 18 18.75 20.91 6.31
C LYS A 18 17.98 20.71 5.01
N VAL A 19 16.75 21.22 4.95
CA VAL A 19 15.86 21.08 3.79
C VAL A 19 16.03 22.30 2.88
N GLN A 20 16.26 22.07 1.59
CA GLN A 20 16.37 23.07 0.53
C GLN A 20 15.41 22.74 -0.61
N GLY A 21 14.76 23.74 -1.22
CA GLY A 21 13.86 23.57 -2.35
C GLY A 21 12.47 23.06 -1.98
N SER A 22 12.04 23.23 -0.71
CA SER A 22 10.67 23.00 -0.24
C SER A 22 10.07 24.35 0.16
N GLU A 23 9.31 24.95 -0.75
CA GLU A 23 8.67 26.26 -0.57
C GLU A 23 7.18 26.14 -0.28
N ARG A 24 6.51 25.20 -0.95
CA ARG A 24 5.07 24.94 -0.81
C ARG A 24 4.79 23.98 0.32
N TYR A 25 5.59 22.93 0.44
CA TYR A 25 5.39 21.90 1.45
C TYR A 25 6.22 22.22 2.69
N ASP A 26 5.64 21.96 3.87
CA ASP A 26 6.29 22.18 5.15
C ASP A 26 7.65 21.43 5.24
N PRO A 27 8.77 22.14 5.45
CA PRO A 27 10.07 21.51 5.65
C PRO A 27 10.11 20.52 6.83
N ASP A 28 9.33 20.76 7.89
CA ASP A 28 9.21 19.82 9.01
C ASP A 28 8.49 18.54 8.59
N GLY A 29 7.56 18.62 7.65
CA GLY A 29 6.97 17.48 6.99
C GLY A 29 8.03 16.62 6.27
N ALA A 30 8.97 17.27 5.57
CA ALA A 30 10.08 16.55 4.93
C ALA A 30 10.98 15.85 5.95
N ARG A 31 11.29 16.49 7.10
CA ARG A 31 12.07 15.90 8.19
C ARG A 31 11.37 14.65 8.76
N ARG A 32 10.06 14.76 9.03
CA ARG A 32 9.23 13.63 9.50
C ARG A 32 9.14 12.49 8.50
N LEU A 33 9.11 12.80 7.19
CA LEU A 33 9.13 11.80 6.12
C LEU A 33 10.50 11.10 6.03
N ALA A 34 11.59 11.86 6.07
CA ALA A 34 12.95 11.34 5.99
C ALA A 34 13.28 10.40 7.15
N ARG A 35 12.83 10.71 8.37
CA ARG A 35 13.11 9.94 9.59
C ARG A 35 14.60 9.58 9.71
N LEU A 36 15.45 10.58 9.49
CA LEU A 36 16.88 10.38 9.61
C LEU A 36 17.25 10.17 11.10
N PRO A 37 18.05 9.16 11.46
CA PRO A 37 18.39 8.88 12.86
C PRO A 37 19.49 9.84 13.35
N THR A 38 19.10 11.07 13.71
CA THR A 38 20.03 12.09 14.23
C THR A 38 20.81 11.57 15.44
N GLY A 39 22.14 11.79 15.47
CA GLY A 39 23.06 11.31 16.49
C GLY A 39 23.59 9.89 16.27
N ALA A 40 22.99 9.08 15.39
CA ALA A 40 23.54 7.78 15.01
C ALA A 40 24.80 7.93 14.14
N PHE A 41 25.66 6.90 14.15
CA PHE A 41 26.78 6.86 13.21
C PHE A 41 26.29 6.89 11.77
N TYR A 42 27.02 7.60 10.91
CA TYR A 42 26.74 7.64 9.48
C TYR A 42 26.74 6.24 8.88
N ASP A 43 25.67 5.96 8.16
CA ASP A 43 25.46 4.73 7.41
C ASP A 43 24.78 5.10 6.08
N GLU A 44 25.44 4.84 4.98
CA GLU A 44 24.94 5.15 3.64
C GLU A 44 23.59 4.48 3.37
N ALA A 45 23.37 3.26 3.86
CA ALA A 45 22.09 2.56 3.69
C ALA A 45 20.95 3.31 4.37
N GLN A 46 21.18 3.89 5.57
CA GLN A 46 20.18 4.69 6.27
C GLN A 46 19.91 6.03 5.56
N LEU A 47 20.93 6.65 4.97
CA LEU A 47 20.78 7.85 4.15
C LEU A 47 19.95 7.58 2.90
N LEU A 48 20.24 6.49 2.18
CA LEU A 48 19.48 6.04 1.00
C LEU A 48 18.03 5.68 1.36
N ASP A 49 17.81 5.04 2.49
CA ASP A 49 16.46 4.74 2.98
C ASP A 49 15.66 6.03 3.26
N ALA A 50 16.29 7.05 3.85
CA ALA A 50 15.68 8.35 4.06
C ALA A 50 15.34 9.05 2.73
N GLN A 51 16.25 8.99 1.76
CA GLN A 51 16.04 9.50 0.40
C GLN A 51 14.88 8.79 -0.29
N LEU A 52 14.81 7.46 -0.22
CA LEU A 52 13.72 6.67 -0.80
C LEU A 52 12.36 6.98 -0.15
N ARG A 53 12.32 7.20 1.17
CA ARG A 53 11.07 7.61 1.85
C ARG A 53 10.57 8.96 1.35
N LEU A 54 11.45 9.94 1.17
CA LEU A 54 11.10 11.24 0.61
C LEU A 54 10.64 11.11 -0.85
N ALA A 55 11.39 10.38 -1.69
CA ALA A 55 11.07 10.19 -3.10
C ALA A 55 9.73 9.45 -3.31
N SER A 56 9.45 8.45 -2.46
CA SER A 56 8.21 7.67 -2.55
C SER A 56 6.99 8.36 -1.92
N SER A 57 7.20 9.49 -1.24
CA SER A 57 6.11 10.21 -0.56
C SER A 57 5.08 10.82 -1.52
N GLY A 58 5.52 11.12 -2.76
CA GLY A 58 4.74 11.80 -3.78
C GLY A 58 4.70 13.33 -3.65
N TYR A 59 5.33 13.91 -2.63
CA TYR A 59 5.46 15.36 -2.47
C TYR A 59 6.63 15.94 -3.29
N TYR A 60 7.63 15.11 -3.64
CA TYR A 60 8.84 15.53 -4.32
C TYR A 60 9.09 14.68 -5.58
N ASP A 61 9.41 15.37 -6.70
CA ASP A 61 9.76 14.75 -7.98
C ASP A 61 11.25 14.40 -8.07
N ALA A 62 12.10 15.13 -7.32
CA ALA A 62 13.51 14.80 -7.18
C ALA A 62 13.95 15.00 -5.73
N VAL A 63 14.77 14.08 -5.25
CA VAL A 63 15.30 14.06 -3.88
C VAL A 63 16.75 13.64 -3.93
N PHE A 64 17.61 14.44 -3.34
CA PHE A 64 19.02 14.14 -3.18
C PHE A 64 19.46 14.48 -1.77
N LEU A 65 20.01 13.49 -1.05
CA LEU A 65 20.52 13.65 0.30
C LEU A 65 22.06 13.51 0.29
N THR A 66 22.74 14.46 0.91
CA THR A 66 24.21 14.42 1.09
C THR A 66 24.58 14.74 2.52
N LEU A 67 25.59 14.04 3.05
CA LEU A 67 26.22 14.42 4.31
C LEU A 67 27.15 15.62 4.03
N ASP A 68 27.00 16.70 4.79
CA ASP A 68 27.86 17.88 4.73
C ASP A 68 29.06 17.62 5.64
N THR A 69 30.24 17.39 5.03
CA THR A 69 31.48 17.08 5.75
C THR A 69 32.47 18.25 5.77
N GLU A 70 32.18 19.34 5.04
CA GLU A 70 33.10 20.46 4.91
C GLU A 70 32.95 21.43 6.09
N GLY A 71 33.99 21.51 6.94
CA GLY A 71 34.03 22.45 8.05
C GLY A 71 32.97 22.21 9.15
N THR A 72 32.40 21.02 9.20
CA THR A 72 31.34 20.65 10.18
C THR A 72 31.89 19.77 11.29
N ASP A 73 31.20 19.79 12.44
CA ASP A 73 31.49 18.90 13.55
C ASP A 73 31.20 17.44 13.15
N PRO A 74 32.20 16.53 13.15
CA PRO A 74 31.97 15.12 12.86
C PRO A 74 30.91 14.44 13.74
N GLN A 75 30.70 14.94 14.97
CA GLN A 75 29.72 14.38 15.90
C GLN A 75 28.26 14.79 15.58
N ALA A 76 28.06 15.77 14.69
CA ALA A 76 26.74 16.29 14.33
C ALA A 76 26.72 16.84 12.89
N ALA A 77 27.29 16.11 11.93
CA ALA A 77 27.41 16.55 10.54
C ALA A 77 26.01 16.68 9.92
N PRO A 78 25.65 17.88 9.44
CA PRO A 78 24.32 18.10 8.84
C PRO A 78 24.12 17.23 7.60
N VAL A 79 22.89 16.81 7.37
CA VAL A 79 22.48 16.22 6.11
C VAL A 79 21.72 17.27 5.30
N VAL A 80 22.15 17.54 4.09
CA VAL A 80 21.49 18.48 3.18
C VAL A 80 20.55 17.71 2.26
N ALA A 81 19.25 18.03 2.35
CA ALA A 81 18.22 17.52 1.45
C ALA A 81 17.94 18.57 0.36
N GLN A 82 18.39 18.29 -0.87
CA GLN A 82 18.01 19.06 -2.04
C GLN A 82 16.75 18.43 -2.65
N LEU A 83 15.64 19.18 -2.58
CA LEU A 83 14.32 18.70 -2.98
C LEU A 83 13.79 19.52 -4.15
N ARG A 84 13.12 18.85 -5.07
CA ARG A 84 12.26 19.49 -6.08
C ARG A 84 10.83 19.05 -5.82
N GLU A 85 9.99 20.01 -5.52
CA GLU A 85 8.58 19.76 -5.21
C GLU A 85 7.83 19.20 -6.42
N ALA A 86 7.00 18.21 -6.16
CA ALA A 86 6.01 17.72 -7.12
C ALA A 86 4.92 18.78 -7.34
N LYS A 87 4.29 18.72 -8.49
CA LYS A 87 3.13 19.59 -8.79
C LYS A 87 2.03 19.39 -7.76
N LEU A 88 1.35 20.48 -7.38
CA LEU A 88 0.24 20.43 -6.41
C LEU A 88 -0.85 19.45 -6.86
N GLN A 89 -1.14 19.43 -8.15
CA GLN A 89 -2.14 18.53 -8.75
C GLN A 89 -1.54 17.78 -9.93
N LYS A 90 -1.92 16.51 -10.06
CA LYS A 90 -1.60 15.67 -11.21
C LYS A 90 -2.85 14.90 -11.62
N LEU A 91 -3.16 14.95 -12.90
CA LEU A 91 -4.26 14.24 -13.53
C LEU A 91 -3.70 13.29 -14.57
N VAL A 92 -4.10 12.02 -14.50
CA VAL A 92 -3.66 10.98 -15.42
C VAL A 92 -4.91 10.29 -15.98
N PHE A 93 -5.00 10.22 -17.29
CA PHE A 93 -6.06 9.49 -17.99
C PHE A 93 -5.49 8.21 -18.58
N GLY A 94 -6.26 7.14 -18.53
CA GLY A 94 -5.95 5.88 -19.16
C GLY A 94 -7.12 5.38 -20.00
N ALA A 95 -6.84 4.84 -21.17
CA ALA A 95 -7.78 4.11 -21.99
C ALA A 95 -7.19 2.77 -22.38
N GLY A 96 -8.00 1.72 -22.41
CA GLY A 96 -7.57 0.38 -22.75
C GLY A 96 -8.72 -0.52 -23.18
N ILE A 97 -8.40 -1.70 -23.66
CA ILE A 97 -9.36 -2.75 -24.01
C ILE A 97 -8.91 -4.05 -23.36
N SER A 98 -9.85 -4.75 -22.71
CA SER A 98 -9.67 -6.09 -22.16
C SER A 98 -10.61 -7.07 -22.87
N THR A 99 -10.19 -8.31 -23.03
CA THR A 99 -11.03 -9.37 -23.58
C THR A 99 -12.23 -9.70 -22.70
N ASP A 100 -12.10 -9.56 -21.39
CA ASP A 100 -13.13 -9.88 -20.41
C ASP A 100 -14.10 -8.72 -20.18
N SER A 101 -13.58 -7.55 -19.81
CA SER A 101 -14.39 -6.37 -19.45
C SER A 101 -14.60 -5.35 -20.57
N GLY A 102 -14.07 -5.61 -21.78
CA GLY A 102 -14.21 -4.70 -22.93
C GLY A 102 -13.44 -3.39 -22.79
N PRO A 103 -13.95 -2.28 -23.34
CA PRO A 103 -13.32 -0.98 -23.23
C PRO A 103 -13.27 -0.50 -21.78
N ARG A 104 -12.11 0.08 -21.40
CA ARG A 104 -11.83 0.60 -20.05
C ARG A 104 -11.35 2.04 -20.15
N LEU A 105 -11.90 2.89 -19.33
CA LEU A 105 -11.44 4.25 -19.10
C LEU A 105 -11.05 4.40 -17.63
N SER A 106 -9.96 5.11 -17.37
CA SER A 106 -9.55 5.44 -16.01
C SER A 106 -9.09 6.89 -15.92
N MET A 107 -9.24 7.45 -14.73
CA MET A 107 -8.73 8.77 -14.36
C MET A 107 -8.19 8.69 -12.95
N ASP A 108 -6.93 9.06 -12.77
CA ASP A 108 -6.32 9.24 -11.48
C ASP A 108 -6.06 10.72 -11.25
N HIS A 109 -6.55 11.27 -10.13
CA HIS A 109 -6.31 12.64 -9.69
C HIS A 109 -5.57 12.63 -8.37
N ILE A 110 -4.41 13.25 -8.34
CA ILE A 110 -3.60 13.43 -7.15
C ILE A 110 -3.62 14.92 -6.79
N HIS A 111 -3.95 15.22 -5.55
CA HIS A 111 -3.83 16.55 -4.96
C HIS A 111 -2.92 16.47 -3.73
N ASN A 112 -1.71 17.02 -3.82
CA ASN A 112 -0.68 16.81 -2.80
C ASN A 112 -0.91 17.59 -1.51
N GLN A 113 -1.81 18.59 -1.51
CA GLN A 113 -2.13 19.37 -0.32
C GLN A 113 -3.55 19.93 -0.44
N LEU A 114 -4.55 19.21 0.05
CA LEU A 114 -5.94 19.67 0.01
C LEU A 114 -6.11 20.99 0.76
N PRO A 115 -6.86 21.96 0.20
CA PRO A 115 -7.15 23.22 0.88
C PRO A 115 -7.82 22.98 2.23
N GLY A 116 -7.41 23.73 3.24
CA GLY A 116 -7.97 23.71 4.59
C GLY A 116 -7.43 22.63 5.51
N ILE A 117 -7.22 21.39 5.03
CA ILE A 117 -6.76 20.27 5.86
C ILE A 117 -5.30 19.86 5.60
N GLY A 118 -4.71 20.28 4.48
CA GLY A 118 -3.31 20.02 4.15
C GLY A 118 -2.98 18.57 3.77
N TRP A 119 -3.95 17.66 3.79
CA TRP A 119 -3.74 16.24 3.49
C TRP A 119 -3.54 15.99 1.99
N ARG A 120 -2.81 14.97 1.65
CA ARG A 120 -2.68 14.48 0.29
C ARG A 120 -3.90 13.63 -0.08
N ALA A 121 -4.50 13.89 -1.24
CA ALA A 121 -5.61 13.11 -1.77
C ALA A 121 -5.20 12.38 -3.05
N VAL A 122 -5.59 11.12 -3.16
CA VAL A 122 -5.50 10.31 -4.36
C VAL A 122 -6.90 9.81 -4.70
N SER A 123 -7.46 10.28 -5.82
CA SER A 123 -8.79 9.91 -6.26
C SER A 123 -8.69 9.13 -7.58
N LYS A 124 -9.50 8.10 -7.72
CA LYS A 124 -9.50 7.22 -8.88
C LYS A 124 -10.92 7.00 -9.39
N LEU A 125 -11.07 7.12 -10.69
CA LEU A 125 -12.26 6.68 -11.42
C LEU A 125 -11.86 5.56 -12.37
N LEU A 126 -12.65 4.50 -12.42
CA LEU A 126 -12.51 3.40 -13.35
C LEU A 126 -13.89 3.06 -13.91
N LEU A 127 -13.98 3.00 -15.20
CA LEU A 127 -15.21 2.68 -15.93
C LEU A 127 -14.89 1.60 -16.97
N ASP A 128 -15.46 0.43 -16.79
CA ASP A 128 -15.52 -0.61 -17.81
C ASP A 128 -16.92 -1.25 -17.83
N ARG A 129 -17.11 -2.26 -18.65
CA ARG A 129 -18.42 -2.91 -18.80
C ARG A 129 -18.90 -3.56 -17.51
N GLU A 130 -18.00 -4.18 -16.75
CA GLU A 130 -18.30 -4.96 -15.56
C GLU A 130 -18.14 -4.15 -14.28
N THR A 131 -17.21 -3.18 -14.29
CA THR A 131 -16.84 -2.41 -13.08
C THR A 131 -16.96 -0.91 -13.32
N LYS A 132 -17.66 -0.23 -12.42
CA LYS A 132 -17.66 1.23 -12.28
C LYS A 132 -17.20 1.54 -10.86
N LEU A 133 -16.03 2.17 -10.73
CA LEU A 133 -15.39 2.46 -9.46
C LEU A 133 -15.07 3.95 -9.33
N ALA A 134 -15.45 4.53 -8.22
CA ALA A 134 -14.97 5.82 -7.76
C ALA A 134 -14.37 5.64 -6.37
N SER A 135 -13.15 6.09 -6.15
CA SER A 135 -12.50 6.03 -4.85
C SER A 135 -11.64 7.26 -4.59
N THR A 136 -11.50 7.59 -3.33
CA THR A 136 -10.56 8.62 -2.87
C THR A 136 -9.92 8.16 -1.56
N GLU A 137 -8.63 8.42 -1.42
CA GLU A 137 -7.87 8.19 -0.20
C GLU A 137 -7.14 9.47 0.18
N TRP A 138 -7.31 9.90 1.41
CA TRP A 138 -6.70 11.07 1.98
C TRP A 138 -5.72 10.64 3.06
N THR A 139 -4.51 11.16 2.99
CA THR A 139 -3.44 10.80 3.93
C THR A 139 -2.76 12.05 4.46
N ASP A 140 -2.56 12.05 5.77
CA ASP A 140 -1.77 13.06 6.46
C ASP A 140 -0.27 12.81 6.33
N LEU A 141 0.54 13.79 6.70
CA LEU A 141 1.96 13.60 6.93
C LEU A 141 2.18 12.73 8.19
N PRO A 142 3.27 11.94 8.25
CA PRO A 142 3.56 11.18 9.44
C PRO A 142 3.90 12.10 10.63
N ASP A 143 3.52 11.65 11.84
CA ASP A 143 4.00 12.23 13.09
C ASP A 143 5.47 11.84 13.35
N GLU A 144 6.04 12.30 14.48
CA GLU A 144 7.43 12.00 14.87
C GLU A 144 7.70 10.50 15.03
N ASN A 145 6.68 9.73 15.40
CA ASN A 145 6.75 8.27 15.54
C ASN A 145 6.52 7.53 14.22
N GLY A 146 6.25 8.26 13.12
CA GLY A 146 5.99 7.73 11.79
C GLY A 146 4.57 7.21 11.57
N TRP A 147 3.63 7.47 12.48
CA TRP A 147 2.21 7.22 12.27
C TRP A 147 1.55 8.38 11.50
N ARG A 148 0.67 8.04 10.57
CA ARG A 148 -0.13 9.02 9.82
C ARG A 148 -1.60 8.64 9.84
N TRP A 149 -2.46 9.63 9.83
CA TRP A 149 -3.88 9.45 9.64
C TRP A 149 -4.19 9.18 8.17
N PHE A 150 -5.22 8.41 7.95
CA PHE A 150 -5.81 8.27 6.63
C PHE A 150 -7.34 8.16 6.73
N ALA A 151 -8.00 8.59 5.66
CA ALA A 151 -9.42 8.37 5.43
C ALA A 151 -9.60 7.95 3.97
N SER A 152 -10.52 7.05 3.71
CA SER A 152 -10.84 6.65 2.33
C SER A 152 -12.34 6.41 2.16
N ALA A 153 -12.82 6.72 0.97
CA ALA A 153 -14.17 6.43 0.51
C ALA A 153 -14.09 5.74 -0.85
N GLN A 154 -14.91 4.72 -1.05
CA GLN A 154 -15.03 3.97 -2.28
C GLN A 154 -16.51 3.71 -2.56
N ALA A 155 -16.93 3.94 -3.79
CA ALA A 155 -18.21 3.49 -4.33
C ALA A 155 -17.94 2.64 -5.56
N GLN A 156 -18.58 1.49 -5.67
CA GLN A 156 -18.37 0.54 -6.74
C GLN A 156 -19.69 -0.07 -7.18
N ARG A 157 -19.89 -0.16 -8.49
CA ARG A 157 -20.87 -1.04 -9.11
C ARG A 157 -20.12 -2.12 -9.87
N GLU A 158 -20.48 -3.36 -9.63
CA GLU A 158 -19.85 -4.52 -10.23
C GLU A 158 -20.92 -5.47 -10.76
N THR A 159 -20.77 -5.90 -12.01
CA THR A 159 -21.63 -6.90 -12.63
C THR A 159 -20.83 -8.16 -12.84
N THR A 160 -21.30 -9.28 -12.30
CA THR A 160 -20.63 -10.58 -12.36
C THR A 160 -21.65 -11.62 -12.80
N GLY A 161 -21.56 -12.10 -14.04
CA GLY A 161 -22.53 -13.04 -14.57
C GLY A 161 -23.96 -12.48 -14.49
N ASP A 162 -24.82 -13.15 -13.71
CA ASP A 162 -26.25 -12.87 -13.61
C ASP A 162 -26.64 -11.92 -12.46
N TYR A 163 -25.67 -11.39 -11.72
CA TYR A 163 -25.95 -10.46 -10.64
C TYR A 163 -25.11 -9.19 -10.68
N GLN A 164 -25.62 -8.17 -10.05
CA GLN A 164 -24.97 -6.86 -9.89
C GLN A 164 -24.87 -6.51 -8.41
N VAL A 165 -23.72 -5.96 -8.02
CA VAL A 165 -23.48 -5.45 -6.66
C VAL A 165 -23.18 -3.96 -6.73
N ASN A 166 -23.94 -3.16 -5.98
CA ASN A 166 -23.62 -1.77 -5.68
C ASN A 166 -23.07 -1.73 -4.25
N SER A 167 -21.86 -1.21 -4.07
CA SER A 167 -21.21 -1.18 -2.77
C SER A 167 -20.60 0.17 -2.47
N ALA A 168 -20.53 0.50 -1.18
CA ALA A 168 -19.79 1.64 -0.67
C ALA A 168 -18.97 1.20 0.54
N ARG A 169 -17.75 1.76 0.66
CA ARG A 169 -16.84 1.50 1.77
C ARG A 169 -16.23 2.80 2.25
N LEU A 170 -16.28 2.99 3.55
CA LEU A 170 -15.59 4.10 4.22
C LEU A 170 -14.58 3.53 5.20
N ARG A 171 -13.39 4.11 5.24
CA ARG A 171 -12.33 3.75 6.19
C ARG A 171 -11.72 4.99 6.80
N SER A 172 -11.37 4.92 8.08
CA SER A 172 -10.57 5.94 8.73
C SER A 172 -9.72 5.30 9.83
N GLY A 173 -8.47 5.70 9.93
CA GLY A 173 -7.55 5.10 10.87
C GLY A 173 -6.15 5.66 10.79
N ARG A 174 -5.21 4.91 11.33
CA ARG A 174 -3.78 5.27 11.30
C ARG A 174 -2.95 4.16 10.69
N SER A 175 -1.91 4.56 9.98
CA SER A 175 -0.94 3.65 9.38
C SER A 175 0.49 4.08 9.69
N LYS A 176 1.38 3.11 9.81
CA LYS A 176 2.82 3.32 9.97
C LYS A 176 3.55 2.39 9.01
N SER A 177 4.36 2.95 8.14
CA SER A 177 5.22 2.19 7.24
C SER A 177 6.66 2.23 7.72
N GLY A 178 7.28 1.06 7.85
CA GLY A 178 8.67 0.87 8.21
C GLY A 178 9.49 0.25 7.07
N ALA A 179 10.79 0.10 7.26
CA ALA A 179 11.65 -0.55 6.28
C ALA A 179 11.22 -2.00 5.99
N ARG A 180 10.81 -2.74 7.03
CA ARG A 180 10.39 -4.14 6.94
C ARG A 180 8.96 -4.39 7.39
N ILE A 181 8.41 -3.55 8.27
CA ILE A 181 7.12 -3.79 8.92
C ILE A 181 6.20 -2.61 8.70
N ASP A 182 5.03 -2.88 8.13
CA ASP A 182 3.91 -1.94 8.08
C ASP A 182 2.83 -2.39 9.06
N ARG A 183 2.16 -1.41 9.66
CA ARG A 183 1.02 -1.62 10.57
C ARG A 183 -0.05 -0.60 10.26
N ASN A 184 -1.31 -1.03 10.36
CA ASN A 184 -2.44 -0.12 10.32
C ASN A 184 -3.54 -0.60 11.26
N TYR A 185 -4.35 0.31 11.72
CA TYR A 185 -5.62 0.03 12.41
C TYR A 185 -6.64 1.05 11.96
N PHE A 186 -7.85 0.58 11.68
CA PHE A 186 -8.90 1.42 11.11
C PHE A 186 -10.29 0.90 11.44
N LEU A 187 -11.23 1.85 11.49
CA LEU A 187 -12.64 1.59 11.42
C LEU A 187 -13.06 1.51 9.97
N GLN A 188 -13.93 0.58 9.65
CA GLN A 188 -14.47 0.38 8.31
C GLN A 188 -16.00 0.25 8.40
N TYR A 189 -16.68 1.00 7.54
CA TYR A 189 -18.10 0.85 7.26
C TYR A 189 -18.26 0.30 5.85
N ASP A 190 -19.08 -0.72 5.69
CA ASP A 190 -19.42 -1.35 4.43
C ASP A 190 -20.93 -1.31 4.20
N TYR A 191 -21.28 -0.99 2.98
CA TYR A 191 -22.63 -1.13 2.42
C TYR A 191 -22.52 -1.97 1.16
N ALA A 192 -23.43 -2.93 0.99
CA ALA A 192 -23.59 -3.68 -0.25
C ALA A 192 -25.08 -3.95 -0.52
N ASN A 193 -25.48 -3.70 -1.75
CA ASN A 193 -26.80 -4.04 -2.27
C ASN A 193 -26.61 -4.88 -3.54
N SER A 194 -27.03 -6.13 -3.47
CA SER A 194 -26.86 -7.13 -4.53
C SER A 194 -28.21 -7.43 -5.16
N GLN A 195 -28.26 -7.55 -6.49
CA GLN A 195 -29.48 -7.78 -7.26
C GLN A 195 -29.19 -8.78 -8.38
N GLY A 196 -30.09 -9.69 -8.66
CA GLY A 196 -29.99 -10.71 -9.70
C GLY A 196 -30.06 -12.12 -9.19
N LEU A 197 -29.88 -13.08 -10.11
CA LEU A 197 -29.92 -14.49 -9.79
C LEU A 197 -28.67 -14.93 -9.04
N ASN A 198 -28.81 -15.69 -7.95
CA ASN A 198 -27.70 -16.10 -7.09
C ASN A 198 -26.84 -14.93 -6.53
N ALA A 199 -27.46 -13.77 -6.38
CA ALA A 199 -26.76 -12.61 -5.84
C ALA A 199 -26.34 -12.87 -4.37
N PRO A 200 -25.13 -12.43 -3.97
CA PRO A 200 -24.67 -12.55 -2.60
C PRO A 200 -25.52 -11.68 -1.65
N PRO A 201 -25.46 -11.92 -0.32
CA PRO A 201 -26.25 -11.16 0.63
C PRO A 201 -26.02 -9.64 0.54
N SER A 202 -27.12 -8.88 0.58
CA SER A 202 -27.10 -7.43 0.77
C SER A 202 -27.00 -7.10 2.26
N GLY A 203 -26.34 -6.01 2.60
CA GLY A 203 -26.25 -5.60 4.01
C GLY A 203 -25.29 -4.47 4.27
N THR A 204 -25.24 -4.06 5.52
CA THR A 204 -24.31 -3.08 6.04
C THR A 204 -23.57 -3.63 7.24
N ALA A 205 -22.31 -3.23 7.41
CA ALA A 205 -21.50 -3.65 8.55
C ALA A 205 -20.55 -2.55 8.98
N ILE A 206 -20.18 -2.59 10.25
CA ILE A 206 -19.08 -1.81 10.80
C ILE A 206 -18.08 -2.76 11.44
N SER A 207 -16.78 -2.50 11.21
CA SER A 207 -15.71 -3.32 11.76
C SER A 207 -14.50 -2.50 12.17
N MET A 208 -13.80 -2.96 13.19
CA MET A 208 -12.47 -2.51 13.57
C MET A 208 -11.45 -3.50 13.04
N ASN A 209 -10.42 -3.00 12.39
CA ASN A 209 -9.45 -3.83 11.70
C ASN A 209 -8.03 -3.47 12.13
N TYR A 210 -7.18 -4.49 12.19
CA TYR A 210 -5.73 -4.35 12.37
C TYR A 210 -5.03 -5.10 11.25
N GLY A 211 -4.08 -4.43 10.59
CA GLY A 211 -3.24 -5.00 9.56
C GLY A 211 -1.76 -4.96 9.97
N TRP A 212 -1.06 -6.04 9.73
CA TRP A 212 0.38 -6.17 9.90
C TRP A 212 0.98 -6.79 8.64
N THR A 213 2.09 -6.21 8.14
CA THR A 213 2.83 -6.76 7.01
C THR A 213 4.31 -6.73 7.31
N GLY A 214 4.96 -7.89 7.28
CA GLY A 214 6.40 -8.04 7.38
C GLY A 214 7.02 -8.43 6.04
N ARG A 215 8.09 -7.75 5.63
CA ARG A 215 8.83 -8.00 4.39
C ARG A 215 10.30 -8.24 4.70
N TYR A 216 10.75 -9.46 4.46
CA TYR A 216 12.12 -9.92 4.72
C TYR A 216 12.76 -10.42 3.43
N PHE A 217 12.77 -9.55 2.42
CA PHE A 217 13.38 -9.80 1.12
C PHE A 217 14.77 -9.19 1.04
N ASN A 218 15.63 -9.82 0.25
CA ASN A 218 16.98 -9.31 -0.02
C ASN A 218 17.03 -8.05 -0.91
N SER A 219 15.95 -7.75 -1.61
CA SER A 219 15.77 -6.55 -2.42
C SER A 219 14.30 -6.15 -2.44
N THR A 220 14.01 -4.85 -2.44
CA THR A 220 12.64 -4.33 -2.53
C THR A 220 12.15 -4.25 -3.98
N VAL A 221 13.06 -4.10 -4.95
CA VAL A 221 12.72 -3.92 -6.37
C VAL A 221 12.71 -5.25 -7.12
N ALA A 222 13.73 -6.09 -6.92
CA ALA A 222 13.89 -7.37 -7.61
C ALA A 222 14.27 -8.48 -6.62
N PRO A 223 13.36 -8.90 -5.73
CA PRO A 223 13.66 -9.91 -4.74
C PRO A 223 13.94 -11.27 -5.39
N THR A 224 15.06 -11.90 -5.00
CA THR A 224 15.43 -13.25 -5.41
C THR A 224 15.39 -14.25 -4.26
N ARG A 225 15.40 -13.76 -3.01
CA ARG A 225 15.36 -14.55 -1.79
C ARG A 225 14.61 -13.82 -0.69
N GLY A 226 13.94 -14.57 0.17
CA GLY A 226 13.28 -14.07 1.36
C GLY A 226 11.79 -14.36 1.36
N HIS A 227 11.12 -13.89 2.38
CA HIS A 227 9.69 -14.09 2.59
C HIS A 227 8.98 -12.83 3.06
N GLY A 228 7.69 -12.75 2.78
CA GLY A 228 6.77 -11.75 3.29
C GLY A 228 5.54 -12.42 3.88
N LEU A 229 5.00 -11.83 4.93
CA LEU A 229 3.75 -12.24 5.57
C LEU A 229 2.91 -11.01 5.82
N ALA A 230 1.65 -11.05 5.42
CA ALA A 230 0.65 -10.05 5.76
C ALA A 230 -0.51 -10.71 6.48
N VAL A 231 -0.95 -10.10 7.57
CA VAL A 231 -2.09 -10.54 8.37
C VAL A 231 -3.03 -9.36 8.55
N GLU A 232 -4.31 -9.57 8.27
CA GLU A 232 -5.39 -8.62 8.55
C GLU A 232 -6.42 -9.31 9.44
N LEU A 233 -6.70 -8.71 10.60
CA LEU A 233 -7.70 -9.15 11.56
C LEU A 233 -8.77 -8.09 11.67
N GLY A 234 -10.04 -8.49 11.58
CA GLY A 234 -11.18 -7.61 11.72
C GLY A 234 -12.20 -8.21 12.66
N ALA A 235 -12.80 -7.38 13.49
CA ALA A 235 -13.94 -7.73 14.31
C ALA A 235 -15.04 -6.67 14.12
N GLY A 236 -16.26 -7.10 13.94
CA GLY A 236 -17.34 -6.18 13.62
C GLY A 236 -18.74 -6.75 13.87
N THR A 237 -19.72 -5.98 13.45
CA THR A 237 -21.11 -6.35 13.49
C THR A 237 -21.80 -5.91 12.21
N THR A 238 -22.72 -6.72 11.72
CA THR A 238 -23.69 -6.29 10.71
C THR A 238 -24.67 -5.30 11.36
N LEU A 239 -25.17 -4.35 10.59
CA LEU A 239 -26.13 -3.33 11.04
C LEU A 239 -27.51 -3.53 10.42
N HIS A 240 -27.56 -4.07 9.20
CA HIS A 240 -28.76 -4.32 8.42
C HIS A 240 -28.52 -5.55 7.52
N PRO A 241 -29.54 -6.43 7.34
CA PRO A 241 -30.88 -6.39 7.96
C PRO A 241 -30.89 -6.76 9.45
N ASP A 242 -29.97 -7.64 9.88
CA ASP A 242 -29.88 -8.10 11.25
C ASP A 242 -28.53 -7.80 11.89
N ARG A 243 -28.49 -7.64 13.21
CA ARG A 243 -27.25 -7.44 13.94
C ARG A 243 -26.61 -8.78 14.30
N ALA A 244 -25.45 -9.04 13.73
CA ALA A 244 -24.66 -10.25 14.00
C ALA A 244 -23.19 -9.91 14.09
N ALA A 245 -22.56 -10.31 15.18
CA ALA A 245 -21.10 -10.16 15.32
C ALA A 245 -20.37 -11.09 14.35
N PHE A 246 -19.24 -10.63 13.81
CA PHE A 246 -18.36 -11.43 12.97
C PHE A 246 -16.89 -11.12 13.25
N VAL A 247 -16.06 -12.08 12.92
CA VAL A 247 -14.59 -11.94 12.90
C VAL A 247 -14.11 -12.31 11.51
N ARG A 248 -13.21 -11.49 10.97
CA ARG A 248 -12.61 -11.69 9.66
C ARG A 248 -11.08 -11.79 9.79
N THR A 249 -10.51 -12.79 9.16
CA THR A 249 -9.06 -12.98 9.14
C THR A 249 -8.61 -13.20 7.69
N LEU A 250 -7.52 -12.54 7.31
CA LEU A 250 -6.86 -12.74 6.03
C LEU A 250 -5.36 -12.85 6.25
N VAL A 251 -4.78 -13.92 5.72
CA VAL A 251 -3.33 -14.16 5.77
C VAL A 251 -2.82 -14.32 4.34
N ARG A 252 -1.76 -13.57 4.00
CA ARG A 252 -1.05 -13.69 2.73
C ARG A 252 0.41 -13.96 3.01
N TRP A 253 0.93 -14.97 2.37
CA TRP A 253 2.34 -15.33 2.45
C TRP A 253 2.94 -15.36 1.05
N GLN A 254 4.19 -14.87 0.94
CA GLN A 254 4.97 -14.92 -0.28
C GLN A 254 6.42 -15.28 0.05
N SER A 255 7.02 -16.13 -0.77
CA SER A 255 8.44 -16.49 -0.64
C SER A 255 9.13 -16.53 -1.99
N PHE A 256 10.36 -16.08 -2.00
CA PHE A 256 11.27 -16.22 -3.14
C PHE A 256 12.45 -17.10 -2.73
N ILE A 257 12.71 -18.12 -3.54
CA ILE A 257 13.81 -19.06 -3.37
C ILE A 257 14.73 -18.91 -4.58
N ALA A 258 16.01 -18.63 -4.36
CA ALA A 258 16.99 -18.55 -5.43
C ALA A 258 17.17 -19.93 -6.07
N ALA A 259 17.01 -20.04 -7.38
CA ALA A 259 17.06 -21.30 -8.16
C ALA A 259 18.30 -21.37 -9.06
N GLY A 260 19.36 -20.60 -8.74
CA GLY A 260 20.62 -20.61 -9.46
C GLY A 260 20.78 -19.44 -10.44
N ARG A 261 21.75 -19.55 -11.33
CA ARG A 261 22.04 -18.54 -12.38
C ARG A 261 21.85 -19.20 -13.75
N VAL A 262 21.14 -18.51 -14.63
CA VAL A 262 20.97 -18.91 -16.03
C VAL A 262 21.80 -17.95 -16.87
N GLN A 263 22.69 -18.47 -17.71
CA GLN A 263 23.37 -17.67 -18.72
C GLN A 263 22.41 -17.44 -19.90
N ALA A 264 22.20 -16.18 -20.23
CA ALA A 264 21.44 -15.82 -21.42
C ALA A 264 22.37 -15.83 -22.64
N GLU A 265 21.86 -16.26 -23.79
CA GLU A 265 22.62 -16.33 -25.07
C GLU A 265 23.19 -14.97 -25.50
N THR A 266 22.65 -13.87 -25.02
CA THR A 266 23.06 -12.49 -25.31
C THR A 266 23.89 -11.83 -24.19
N GLY A 267 24.68 -12.60 -23.43
CA GLY A 267 25.77 -12.05 -22.60
C GLY A 267 25.38 -11.40 -21.30
N GLY A 268 24.68 -12.11 -20.41
CA GLY A 268 24.46 -11.68 -19.02
C GLY A 268 23.90 -12.83 -18.18
N ALA A 269 24.48 -13.06 -16.99
CA ALA A 269 23.95 -14.04 -16.05
C ALA A 269 22.68 -13.48 -15.40
N ARG A 270 21.54 -14.17 -15.55
CA ARG A 270 20.28 -13.85 -14.88
C ARG A 270 20.05 -14.77 -13.68
N ASN A 271 19.65 -14.21 -12.56
CA ASN A 271 19.30 -15.00 -11.40
C ASN A 271 17.91 -15.64 -11.60
N ALA A 272 17.84 -16.96 -11.60
CA ALA A 272 16.58 -17.68 -11.57
C ALA A 272 16.02 -17.70 -10.14
N ARG A 273 14.70 -17.65 -10.01
CA ARG A 273 14.01 -17.75 -8.73
C ARG A 273 12.70 -18.52 -8.86
N ILE A 274 12.34 -19.22 -7.80
CA ILE A 274 11.01 -19.80 -7.60
C ILE A 274 10.23 -18.82 -6.73
N ALA A 275 9.03 -18.43 -7.17
CA ALA A 275 8.12 -17.58 -6.42
C ALA A 275 6.93 -18.42 -5.94
N LEU A 276 6.72 -18.48 -4.63
CA LEU A 276 5.60 -19.14 -3.98
C LEU A 276 4.69 -18.10 -3.37
N ARG A 277 3.39 -18.29 -3.51
CA ARG A 277 2.36 -17.44 -2.89
C ARG A 277 1.26 -18.31 -2.31
N ALA A 278 0.83 -17.96 -1.10
CA ALA A 278 -0.33 -18.56 -0.45
C ALA A 278 -1.21 -17.45 0.15
N GLU A 279 -2.51 -17.63 0.05
CA GLU A 279 -3.50 -16.74 0.64
C GLU A 279 -4.60 -17.59 1.29
N ALA A 280 -4.97 -17.24 2.52
CA ALA A 280 -6.06 -17.88 3.25
C ALA A 280 -6.90 -16.81 3.95
N GLY A 281 -8.21 -16.94 3.87
CA GLY A 281 -9.16 -16.03 4.52
C GLY A 281 -10.32 -16.79 5.15
N ALA A 282 -10.81 -16.28 6.27
CA ALA A 282 -11.97 -16.80 6.96
C ALA A 282 -12.84 -15.67 7.50
N VAL A 283 -14.15 -15.84 7.43
CA VAL A 283 -15.14 -15.02 8.11
C VAL A 283 -15.93 -15.94 9.01
N MET A 284 -15.91 -15.66 10.32
CA MET A 284 -16.64 -16.41 11.33
C MET A 284 -17.80 -15.55 11.84
N ALA A 285 -19.02 -16.04 11.69
CA ALA A 285 -20.24 -15.40 12.12
C ALA A 285 -21.28 -16.47 12.43
N ARG A 286 -22.44 -16.07 12.99
CA ARG A 286 -23.59 -16.98 13.11
C ARG A 286 -24.09 -17.33 11.70
N GLN A 287 -24.62 -18.55 11.53
CA GLN A 287 -25.14 -19.03 10.23
C GLN A 287 -26.19 -18.12 9.60
N THR A 288 -26.99 -17.43 10.42
CA THR A 288 -28.03 -16.49 9.98
C THR A 288 -27.50 -15.09 9.63
N ALA A 289 -26.20 -14.82 9.87
CA ALA A 289 -25.63 -13.49 9.66
C ALA A 289 -25.52 -13.15 8.17
N GLN A 290 -26.16 -12.09 7.74
CA GLN A 290 -26.03 -11.57 6.39
C GLN A 290 -24.82 -10.64 6.30
N ILE A 291 -23.65 -11.24 6.11
CA ILE A 291 -22.40 -10.50 5.95
C ILE A 291 -22.35 -9.85 4.57
N PRO A 292 -22.14 -8.52 4.47
CA PRO A 292 -22.03 -7.86 3.17
C PRO A 292 -20.93 -8.50 2.32
N VAL A 293 -21.17 -8.66 1.03
CA VAL A 293 -20.21 -9.28 0.10
C VAL A 293 -18.83 -8.61 0.10
N THR A 294 -18.76 -7.34 0.48
CA THR A 294 -17.51 -6.59 0.64
C THR A 294 -16.61 -7.11 1.76
N GLN A 295 -17.14 -7.89 2.69
CA GLN A 295 -16.42 -8.56 3.78
C GLN A 295 -16.11 -10.03 3.48
N LEU A 296 -16.73 -10.62 2.47
CA LEU A 296 -16.56 -12.02 2.09
C LEU A 296 -15.31 -12.18 1.17
N PHE A 297 -14.84 -13.42 1.07
CA PHE A 297 -13.76 -13.81 0.17
C PHE A 297 -14.37 -14.52 -1.05
N LEU A 298 -14.27 -13.87 -2.20
CA LEU A 298 -14.62 -14.42 -3.49
C LEU A 298 -13.38 -14.49 -4.36
N THR A 299 -13.20 -15.58 -5.08
CA THR A 299 -12.06 -15.79 -5.98
C THR A 299 -12.53 -16.24 -7.36
N GLY A 300 -11.64 -16.20 -8.34
CA GLY A 300 -11.90 -16.49 -9.76
C GLY A 300 -11.45 -15.34 -10.64
N GLY A 301 -11.22 -15.60 -11.90
CA GLY A 301 -10.68 -14.67 -12.90
C GLY A 301 -9.17 -14.75 -13.06
N ASP A 302 -8.63 -14.00 -14.01
CA ASP A 302 -7.25 -14.09 -14.51
C ASP A 302 -6.18 -13.87 -13.45
N THR A 303 -6.49 -13.07 -12.44
CA THR A 303 -5.54 -12.68 -11.38
C THR A 303 -5.49 -13.64 -10.21
N THR A 304 -6.47 -14.53 -10.07
CA THR A 304 -6.59 -15.48 -8.94
C THR A 304 -6.62 -16.92 -9.40
N VAL A 305 -7.74 -17.38 -9.97
CA VAL A 305 -7.91 -18.76 -10.47
C VAL A 305 -8.34 -18.70 -11.92
N ARG A 306 -7.39 -18.91 -12.83
CA ARG A 306 -7.65 -18.92 -14.29
C ARG A 306 -8.61 -20.04 -14.67
N GLY A 307 -9.45 -19.79 -15.65
CA GLY A 307 -10.45 -20.74 -16.14
C GLY A 307 -11.79 -20.66 -15.44
N TYR A 308 -11.91 -19.83 -14.40
CA TYR A 308 -13.17 -19.50 -13.74
C TYR A 308 -13.53 -18.04 -13.99
N GLY A 309 -14.81 -17.74 -14.08
CA GLY A 309 -15.28 -16.36 -14.17
C GLY A 309 -14.83 -15.51 -12.98
N TYR A 310 -14.76 -14.21 -13.16
CA TYR A 310 -14.37 -13.28 -12.12
C TYR A 310 -15.28 -13.42 -10.88
N ARG A 311 -14.68 -13.67 -9.71
CA ARG A 311 -15.39 -13.93 -8.43
C ARG A 311 -16.43 -15.06 -8.46
N ALA A 312 -16.29 -16.02 -9.39
CA ALA A 312 -17.24 -17.12 -9.54
C ALA A 312 -17.08 -18.24 -8.49
N ILE A 313 -16.00 -18.19 -7.70
CA ILE A 313 -15.72 -19.20 -6.67
C ILE A 313 -15.88 -18.56 -5.29
N GLY A 314 -16.73 -19.16 -4.47
CA GLY A 314 -16.95 -18.81 -3.07
C GLY A 314 -17.61 -19.95 -2.31
N ALA A 315 -17.59 -19.89 -0.99
CA ALA A 315 -18.35 -20.84 -0.18
C ALA A 315 -19.85 -20.60 -0.40
N ARG A 316 -20.59 -21.64 -0.79
CA ARG A 316 -22.05 -21.58 -0.83
C ARG A 316 -22.56 -21.59 0.62
N THR A 317 -23.40 -20.66 0.98
CA THR A 317 -24.24 -20.77 2.18
C THR A 317 -25.36 -21.76 1.86
N GLU A 318 -25.52 -22.79 2.68
CA GLU A 318 -26.53 -23.86 2.48
C GLU A 318 -28.01 -23.39 2.63
N ASN A 319 -28.27 -22.10 2.66
CA ASN A 319 -29.58 -21.53 2.89
C ASN A 319 -30.30 -20.98 1.64
N ASN A 320 -30.07 -21.61 0.46
CA ASN A 320 -30.95 -21.41 -0.69
C ASN A 320 -31.74 -22.70 -0.95
N LEU A 321 -32.75 -22.94 -0.14
CA LEU A 321 -33.97 -23.64 -0.52
C LEU A 321 -35.09 -22.60 -0.65
#